data_e9a9ff2ca9a507657d6b1f84340cdeeb
#
_entry.id   e9a9ff2ca9a507657d6b1f84340cdeeb
#
_cell.length_a   1.000
_cell.length_b   1.000
_cell.length_c   1.000
_cell.angle_alpha   90.00
_cell.angle_beta   90.00
_cell.angle_gamma   90.00
#
_symmetry.space_group_name_H-M   'P 1'
#
loop_
_entity.id
_entity.type
_entity.pdbx_description
1 polymer ?
#
loop_
_entity_poly.entity_id
_entity_poly.type
_entity_poly.pdbx_seq_one_letter_code
_entity_poly.pdbx_strand_id
1 'polypeptide(L)'
;MAKKSGAKRLGGKFSEFAQMSRENKQRALYTLLLNNAMYIIIAAAVIFIAVRVPAFLSLSSIINVVSLTAAKLPIALGVGGCIVLSGTDISAGRVVGLTACIAAALLQATDYVNKLFPNLETVPVWAAFLAAIAVGAAVGFVNGFFVAKFKLHPFIVTLSTQLIAFGAVLMFLMVGNNNGQTLSGLDSSYTEFIRGSLFSVAVPKYVLYSAVLTVLMWVVWNKTKFGKRMFAVGSNEEAARISGINVFATVVGVFVLAGAMYGVTGFIEGARIASCSANTGLTYESDAIAACVIGGVSFVGGTGNIGGIVIGVLLLQLIFVGLNFLSVSANMLYVIKGAIILAACAVDMRKYLNRR
;
A
#
# COMPACT_ATOMS: atom_id res chain seq x y z
N MET A 1 15.76 28.86 -15.12
CA MET A 1 17.19 28.41 -15.09
C MET A 1 17.40 26.94 -14.69
N ALA A 2 16.40 26.20 -14.18
CA ALA A 2 16.58 24.79 -13.73
C ALA A 2 16.63 23.72 -14.85
N LYS A 3 16.10 23.99 -16.05
CA LYS A 3 16.09 23.01 -17.16
C LYS A 3 17.45 22.82 -17.86
N LYS A 4 18.36 23.78 -17.77
CA LYS A 4 19.72 23.68 -18.38
C LYS A 4 20.74 22.86 -17.55
N SER A 5 20.49 22.66 -16.25
CA SER A 5 21.39 21.90 -15.36
C SER A 5 21.27 20.38 -15.54
N GLY A 6 20.06 19.87 -15.85
CA GLY A 6 19.83 18.44 -16.04
C GLY A 6 20.46 17.89 -17.35
N ALA A 7 20.37 18.62 -18.44
CA ALA A 7 20.94 18.22 -19.72
C ALA A 7 22.48 18.18 -19.72
N LYS A 8 23.13 19.12 -19.00
CA LYS A 8 24.58 19.10 -18.80
C LYS A 8 25.07 17.93 -17.94
N ARG A 9 24.27 17.49 -16.92
CA ARG A 9 24.62 16.31 -16.10
C ARG A 9 24.46 14.99 -16.87
N LEU A 10 23.48 14.88 -17.75
CA LEU A 10 23.29 13.69 -18.58
C LEU A 10 24.39 13.61 -19.65
N GLY A 11 24.72 14.70 -20.33
CA GLY A 11 25.81 14.74 -21.31
C GLY A 11 27.18 14.39 -20.71
N GLY A 12 27.47 14.84 -19.46
CA GLY A 12 28.72 14.49 -18.77
C GLY A 12 28.82 13.00 -18.45
N LYS A 13 27.73 12.37 -17.98
CA LYS A 13 27.73 10.93 -17.71
C LYS A 13 27.85 10.05 -18.97
N PHE A 14 27.28 10.48 -20.08
CA PHE A 14 27.44 9.79 -21.35
C PHE A 14 28.88 9.87 -21.91
N SER A 15 29.54 11.01 -21.78
CA SER A 15 30.93 11.18 -22.20
C SER A 15 31.90 10.40 -21.31
N GLU A 16 31.66 10.35 -20.00
CA GLU A 16 32.42 9.53 -19.06
C GLU A 16 32.27 8.03 -19.39
N PHE A 17 31.04 7.58 -19.65
CA PHE A 17 30.76 6.19 -20.04
C PHE A 17 31.42 5.85 -21.39
N ALA A 18 31.44 6.77 -22.35
CA ALA A 18 32.09 6.55 -23.65
C ALA A 18 33.60 6.34 -23.53
N GLN A 19 34.27 7.00 -22.57
CA GLN A 19 35.72 6.93 -22.35
C GLN A 19 36.16 5.78 -21.43
N MET A 20 35.24 5.02 -20.82
CA MET A 20 35.58 3.87 -19.98
C MET A 20 36.17 2.72 -20.78
N SER A 21 37.11 1.96 -20.17
CA SER A 21 37.61 0.70 -20.72
C SER A 21 36.47 -0.31 -20.95
N ARG A 22 36.66 -1.26 -21.86
CA ARG A 22 35.64 -2.28 -22.19
C ARG A 22 35.16 -3.05 -20.95
N GLU A 23 36.07 -3.41 -20.06
CA GLU A 23 35.74 -4.10 -18.80
C GLU A 23 34.92 -3.21 -17.84
N ASN A 24 35.27 -1.95 -17.71
CA ASN A 24 34.55 -1.01 -16.87
C ASN A 24 33.16 -0.69 -17.44
N LYS A 25 33.00 -0.63 -18.75
CA LYS A 25 31.69 -0.52 -19.43
C LYS A 25 30.82 -1.74 -19.13
N GLN A 26 31.36 -2.95 -19.22
CA GLN A 26 30.61 -4.18 -18.92
C GLN A 26 30.19 -4.22 -17.44
N ARG A 27 31.06 -3.88 -16.51
CA ARG A 27 30.74 -3.79 -15.08
C ARG A 27 29.69 -2.72 -14.79
N ALA A 28 29.80 -1.55 -15.41
CA ALA A 28 28.82 -0.47 -15.25
C ALA A 28 27.46 -0.86 -15.82
N LEU A 29 27.41 -1.48 -17.01
CA LEU A 29 26.18 -1.99 -17.61
C LEU A 29 25.55 -3.09 -16.76
N TYR A 30 26.35 -4.06 -16.31
CA TYR A 30 25.88 -5.13 -15.42
C TYR A 30 25.29 -4.57 -14.12
N THR A 31 25.96 -3.61 -13.49
CA THR A 31 25.48 -2.95 -12.28
C THR A 31 24.18 -2.17 -12.54
N LEU A 32 24.08 -1.49 -13.68
CA LEU A 32 22.87 -0.76 -14.07
C LEU A 32 21.70 -1.71 -14.33
N LEU A 33 21.94 -2.81 -15.04
CA LEU A 33 20.93 -3.85 -15.28
C LEU A 33 20.44 -4.47 -13.99
N LEU A 34 21.35 -4.82 -13.08
CA LEU A 34 20.99 -5.42 -11.79
C LEU A 34 20.24 -4.44 -10.88
N ASN A 35 20.66 -3.18 -10.82
CA ASN A 35 20.01 -2.18 -10.00
C ASN A 35 18.59 -1.85 -10.48
N ASN A 36 18.31 -2.05 -11.78
CA ASN A 36 17.02 -1.81 -12.39
C ASN A 36 16.31 -3.10 -12.85
N ALA A 37 16.79 -4.26 -12.42
CA ALA A 37 16.30 -5.56 -12.90
C ALA A 37 14.77 -5.70 -12.76
N MET A 38 14.20 -5.28 -11.63
CA MET A 38 12.75 -5.32 -11.41
C MET A 38 11.99 -4.46 -12.41
N TYR A 39 12.44 -3.23 -12.66
CA TYR A 39 11.79 -2.35 -13.65
C TYR A 39 11.90 -2.91 -15.07
N ILE A 40 13.03 -3.53 -15.41
CA ILE A 40 13.26 -4.16 -16.72
C ILE A 40 12.33 -5.36 -16.89
N ILE A 41 12.22 -6.24 -15.89
CA ILE A 41 11.34 -7.42 -15.93
C ILE A 41 9.88 -6.97 -16.07
N ILE A 42 9.46 -5.97 -15.30
CA ILE A 42 8.09 -5.44 -15.34
C ILE A 42 7.82 -4.81 -16.72
N ALA A 43 8.74 -4.00 -17.24
CA ALA A 43 8.59 -3.39 -18.56
C ALA A 43 8.50 -4.46 -19.66
N ALA A 44 9.33 -5.50 -19.60
CA ALA A 44 9.27 -6.61 -20.55
C ALA A 44 7.92 -7.35 -20.47
N ALA A 45 7.42 -7.62 -19.27
CA ALA A 45 6.12 -8.26 -19.07
C ALA A 45 4.97 -7.39 -19.63
N VAL A 46 4.99 -6.09 -19.37
CA VAL A 46 3.99 -5.14 -19.90
C VAL A 46 4.01 -5.07 -21.42
N ILE A 47 5.20 -5.00 -22.02
CA ILE A 47 5.35 -5.01 -23.48
C ILE A 47 4.82 -6.32 -24.05
N PHE A 48 5.16 -7.46 -23.46
CA PHE A 48 4.67 -8.77 -23.87
C PHE A 48 3.13 -8.83 -23.84
N ILE A 49 2.51 -8.35 -22.77
CA ILE A 49 1.05 -8.32 -22.62
C ILE A 49 0.42 -7.40 -23.67
N ALA A 50 0.97 -6.20 -23.86
CA ALA A 50 0.47 -5.22 -24.81
C ALA A 50 0.50 -5.74 -26.26
N VAL A 51 1.54 -6.51 -26.63
CA VAL A 51 1.67 -7.13 -27.95
C VAL A 51 0.66 -8.27 -28.12
N ARG A 52 0.42 -9.07 -27.05
CA ARG A 52 -0.51 -10.21 -27.09
C ARG A 52 -1.96 -9.80 -27.05
N VAL A 53 -2.28 -8.74 -26.32
CA VAL A 53 -3.66 -8.27 -26.08
C VAL A 53 -3.72 -6.75 -26.27
N PRO A 54 -3.96 -6.25 -27.50
CA PRO A 54 -4.02 -4.80 -27.75
C PRO A 54 -5.05 -4.05 -26.91
N ALA A 55 -6.15 -4.71 -26.51
CA ALA A 55 -7.17 -4.15 -25.63
C ALA A 55 -6.62 -3.73 -24.24
N PHE A 56 -5.47 -4.27 -23.83
CA PHE A 56 -4.79 -3.88 -22.59
C PHE A 56 -4.37 -2.40 -22.59
N LEU A 57 -4.09 -1.81 -23.76
CA LEU A 57 -3.74 -0.39 -23.91
C LEU A 57 -4.96 0.51 -24.13
N SER A 58 -6.20 -0.01 -24.02
CA SER A 58 -7.40 0.79 -24.13
C SER A 58 -7.51 1.82 -22.99
N LEU A 59 -8.20 2.95 -23.25
CA LEU A 59 -8.43 3.98 -22.24
C LEU A 59 -9.14 3.42 -21.00
N SER A 60 -10.10 2.52 -21.16
CA SER A 60 -10.80 1.85 -20.06
C SER A 60 -9.87 1.00 -19.23
N SER A 61 -8.92 0.28 -19.83
CA SER A 61 -7.92 -0.49 -19.10
C SER A 61 -6.96 0.41 -18.32
N ILE A 62 -6.52 1.52 -18.92
CA ILE A 62 -5.67 2.51 -18.22
C ILE A 62 -6.40 3.11 -17.02
N ILE A 63 -7.66 3.51 -17.19
CA ILE A 63 -8.50 4.01 -16.09
C ILE A 63 -8.64 2.94 -14.99
N ASN A 64 -8.83 1.67 -15.36
CA ASN A 64 -8.92 0.57 -14.40
C ASN A 64 -7.63 0.39 -13.61
N VAL A 65 -6.46 0.40 -14.27
CA VAL A 65 -5.14 0.32 -13.60
C VAL A 65 -4.95 1.48 -12.63
N VAL A 66 -5.26 2.71 -13.05
CA VAL A 66 -5.14 3.90 -12.20
C VAL A 66 -6.09 3.80 -11.01
N SER A 67 -7.32 3.35 -11.23
CA SER A 67 -8.33 3.16 -10.18
C SER A 67 -7.91 2.11 -9.15
N LEU A 68 -7.44 0.94 -9.60
CA LEU A 68 -6.92 -0.10 -8.71
C LEU A 68 -5.67 0.34 -7.95
N THR A 69 -4.80 1.10 -8.60
CA THR A 69 -3.63 1.73 -7.96
C THR A 69 -4.07 2.65 -6.83
N ALA A 70 -5.01 3.54 -7.10
CA ALA A 70 -5.52 4.50 -6.12
C ALA A 70 -6.16 3.81 -4.90
N ALA A 71 -6.91 2.71 -5.12
CA ALA A 71 -7.50 1.95 -4.03
C ALA A 71 -6.45 1.29 -3.10
N LYS A 72 -5.30 0.89 -3.65
CA LYS A 72 -4.22 0.21 -2.92
C LYS A 72 -3.15 1.18 -2.35
N LEU A 73 -3.15 2.43 -2.78
CA LEU A 73 -2.13 3.41 -2.36
C LEU A 73 -2.13 3.66 -0.85
N PRO A 74 -3.29 3.90 -0.16
CA PRO A 74 -3.23 4.24 1.25
C PRO A 74 -2.62 3.13 2.11
N ILE A 75 -2.97 1.85 1.87
CA ILE A 75 -2.35 0.73 2.60
C ILE A 75 -0.84 0.66 2.33
N ALA A 76 -0.40 0.84 1.08
CA ALA A 76 1.02 0.81 0.74
C ALA A 76 1.80 1.97 1.40
N LEU A 77 1.20 3.16 1.50
CA LEU A 77 1.79 4.31 2.20
C LEU A 77 1.94 4.05 3.70
N GLY A 78 0.97 3.35 4.31
CA GLY A 78 1.03 2.93 5.72
C GLY A 78 2.12 1.90 5.95
N VAL A 79 2.07 0.79 5.21
CA VAL A 79 3.06 -0.31 5.29
C VAL A 79 4.47 0.20 5.02
N GLY A 80 4.64 1.10 4.05
CA GLY A 80 5.93 1.70 3.72
C GLY A 80 6.56 2.43 4.91
N GLY A 81 5.77 3.11 5.75
CA GLY A 81 6.24 3.73 6.98
C GLY A 81 6.80 2.71 7.98
N CYS A 82 6.11 1.57 8.15
CA CYS A 82 6.57 0.49 9.00
C CYS A 82 7.87 -0.14 8.47
N ILE A 83 7.98 -0.35 7.15
CA ILE A 83 9.21 -0.88 6.52
C ILE A 83 10.38 0.08 6.73
N VAL A 84 10.18 1.40 6.63
CA VAL A 84 11.23 2.40 6.91
C VAL A 84 11.76 2.28 8.34
N LEU A 85 10.95 1.84 9.32
CA LEU A 85 11.38 1.52 10.69
C LEU A 85 12.05 0.13 10.84
N SER A 86 12.46 -0.51 9.74
CA SER A 86 12.96 -1.90 9.73
C SER A 86 11.94 -2.92 10.25
N GLY A 87 10.65 -2.58 10.17
CA GLY A 87 9.54 -3.42 10.60
C GLY A 87 8.60 -3.75 9.45
N THR A 88 7.89 -4.85 9.58
CA THR A 88 6.85 -5.23 8.60
C THR A 88 5.53 -5.36 9.33
N ASP A 89 4.47 -4.75 8.81
CA ASP A 89 3.12 -4.88 9.36
C ASP A 89 2.30 -5.86 8.50
N ILE A 90 2.15 -7.08 9.02
CA ILE A 90 1.39 -8.13 8.36
C ILE A 90 -0.10 -8.02 8.67
N SER A 91 -0.48 -7.30 9.73
CA SER A 91 -1.88 -7.12 10.11
C SER A 91 -2.66 -6.24 9.13
N ALA A 92 -1.97 -5.47 8.27
CA ALA A 92 -2.53 -4.42 7.43
C ALA A 92 -3.75 -4.87 6.63
N GLY A 93 -3.70 -6.03 5.97
CA GLY A 93 -4.81 -6.54 5.16
C GLY A 93 -6.04 -6.89 6.00
N ARG A 94 -5.85 -7.49 7.17
CA ARG A 94 -6.98 -7.83 8.06
C ARG A 94 -7.56 -6.60 8.75
N VAL A 95 -6.75 -5.60 9.04
CA VAL A 95 -7.23 -4.30 9.54
C VAL A 95 -8.04 -3.58 8.46
N VAL A 96 -7.64 -3.64 7.20
CA VAL A 96 -8.47 -3.16 6.06
C VAL A 96 -9.82 -3.89 6.03
N GLY A 97 -9.83 -5.22 6.17
CA GLY A 97 -11.07 -6.00 6.24
C GLY A 97 -11.98 -5.59 7.40
N LEU A 98 -11.41 -5.43 8.60
CA LEU A 98 -12.14 -5.02 9.79
C LEU A 98 -12.76 -3.61 9.62
N THR A 99 -11.98 -2.65 9.17
CA THR A 99 -12.45 -1.27 8.98
C THR A 99 -13.46 -1.15 7.83
N ALA A 100 -13.30 -1.96 6.77
CA ALA A 100 -14.28 -2.05 5.70
C ALA A 100 -15.62 -2.61 6.18
N CYS A 101 -15.60 -3.68 7.00
CA CYS A 101 -16.82 -4.27 7.56
C CYS A 101 -17.54 -3.30 8.51
N ILE A 102 -16.78 -2.55 9.33
CA ILE A 102 -17.37 -1.52 10.21
C ILE A 102 -18.01 -0.41 9.37
N ALA A 103 -17.31 0.12 8.38
CA ALA A 103 -17.86 1.15 7.49
C ALA A 103 -19.11 0.65 6.75
N ALA A 104 -19.05 -0.58 6.22
CA ALA A 104 -20.16 -1.20 5.53
C ALA A 104 -21.38 -1.36 6.43
N ALA A 105 -21.20 -1.85 7.67
CA ALA A 105 -22.30 -2.04 8.62
C ALA A 105 -22.96 -0.73 9.06
N LEU A 106 -22.18 0.35 9.20
CA LEU A 106 -22.69 1.69 9.54
C LEU A 106 -23.44 2.34 8.38
N LEU A 107 -23.10 1.96 7.13
CA LEU A 107 -23.61 2.60 5.92
C LEU A 107 -24.43 1.64 5.04
N GLN A 108 -25.08 0.63 5.65
CA GLN A 108 -26.14 -0.12 4.97
C GLN A 108 -27.39 0.76 4.77
N ALA A 109 -28.03 0.62 3.63
CA ALA A 109 -29.28 1.35 3.32
C ALA A 109 -30.36 1.04 4.36
N THR A 110 -31.18 2.05 4.70
CA THR A 110 -32.20 1.93 5.75
C THR A 110 -33.31 0.93 5.40
N ASP A 111 -33.59 0.77 4.12
CA ASP A 111 -34.60 -0.12 3.55
C ASP A 111 -34.05 -1.55 3.27
N TYR A 112 -32.76 -1.81 3.56
CA TYR A 112 -32.18 -3.12 3.33
C TYR A 112 -32.66 -4.16 4.34
N VAL A 113 -33.30 -5.22 3.85
CA VAL A 113 -33.99 -6.23 4.67
C VAL A 113 -33.02 -6.97 5.63
N ASN A 114 -31.80 -7.25 5.17
CA ASN A 114 -30.80 -7.99 5.95
C ASN A 114 -29.75 -7.05 6.58
N LYS A 115 -30.20 -5.90 7.12
CA LYS A 115 -29.34 -4.93 7.77
C LYS A 115 -28.74 -5.52 9.05
N LEU A 116 -27.42 -5.37 9.26
CA LEU A 116 -26.73 -5.89 10.45
C LEU A 116 -27.27 -5.26 11.74
N PHE A 117 -27.55 -3.95 11.69
CA PHE A 117 -28.15 -3.18 12.79
C PHE A 117 -29.51 -2.61 12.36
N PRO A 118 -30.63 -3.38 12.50
CA PRO A 118 -31.92 -3.00 11.98
C PRO A 118 -32.43 -1.63 12.45
N ASN A 119 -32.12 -1.27 13.71
CA ASN A 119 -32.57 -0.03 14.36
C ASN A 119 -31.60 1.15 14.15
N LEU A 120 -30.51 0.95 13.42
CA LEU A 120 -29.55 2.02 13.18
C LEU A 120 -30.10 2.96 12.09
N GLU A 121 -30.28 4.22 12.41
CA GLU A 121 -30.62 5.26 11.45
C GLU A 121 -29.45 5.54 10.49
N THR A 122 -29.66 6.41 9.50
CA THR A 122 -28.60 6.81 8.55
C THR A 122 -27.45 7.49 9.26
N VAL A 123 -26.30 6.85 9.23
CA VAL A 123 -25.06 7.45 9.71
C VAL A 123 -24.47 8.33 8.61
N PRO A 124 -24.04 9.57 8.91
CA PRO A 124 -23.36 10.39 7.92
C PRO A 124 -22.07 9.70 7.40
N VAL A 125 -21.82 9.76 6.10
CA VAL A 125 -20.67 9.12 5.44
C VAL A 125 -19.34 9.52 6.08
N TRP A 126 -19.18 10.81 6.47
CA TRP A 126 -17.98 11.29 7.15
C TRP A 126 -17.78 10.68 8.54
N ALA A 127 -18.86 10.38 9.26
CA ALA A 127 -18.77 9.76 10.59
C ALA A 127 -18.31 8.29 10.49
N ALA A 128 -18.82 7.53 9.53
CA ALA A 128 -18.33 6.18 9.25
C ALA A 128 -16.87 6.18 8.74
N PHE A 129 -16.46 7.19 7.97
CA PHE A 129 -15.09 7.41 7.55
C PHE A 129 -14.15 7.61 8.75
N LEU A 130 -14.53 8.49 9.68
CA LEU A 130 -13.76 8.72 10.91
C LEU A 130 -13.73 7.48 11.80
N ALA A 131 -14.83 6.73 11.89
CA ALA A 131 -14.87 5.47 12.64
C ALA A 131 -13.89 4.43 12.05
N ALA A 132 -13.84 4.27 10.73
CA ALA A 132 -12.90 3.38 10.06
C ALA A 132 -11.43 3.78 10.34
N ILE A 133 -11.11 5.08 10.27
CA ILE A 133 -9.78 5.60 10.59
C ILE A 133 -9.46 5.37 12.07
N ALA A 134 -10.38 5.65 12.97
CA ALA A 134 -10.17 5.50 14.42
C ALA A 134 -9.89 4.04 14.80
N VAL A 135 -10.65 3.10 14.25
CA VAL A 135 -10.42 1.65 14.49
C VAL A 135 -9.07 1.22 13.92
N GLY A 136 -8.75 1.62 12.69
CA GLY A 136 -7.44 1.32 12.11
C GLY A 136 -6.29 1.89 12.94
N ALA A 137 -6.40 3.17 13.34
CA ALA A 137 -5.41 3.84 14.20
C ALA A 137 -5.29 3.18 15.58
N ALA A 138 -6.39 2.70 16.17
CA ALA A 138 -6.38 1.98 17.45
C ALA A 138 -5.61 0.66 17.34
N VAL A 139 -5.81 -0.12 16.29
CA VAL A 139 -5.02 -1.34 16.03
C VAL A 139 -3.55 -0.98 15.81
N GLY A 140 -3.28 0.07 15.03
CA GLY A 140 -1.92 0.59 14.85
C GLY A 140 -1.27 1.03 16.15
N PHE A 141 -2.03 1.68 17.05
CA PHE A 141 -1.55 2.03 18.39
C PHE A 141 -1.16 0.78 19.19
N VAL A 142 -1.99 -0.25 19.19
CA VAL A 142 -1.68 -1.54 19.86
C VAL A 142 -0.38 -2.11 19.31
N ASN A 143 -0.26 -2.22 17.98
CA ASN A 143 0.97 -2.72 17.33
C ASN A 143 2.19 -1.90 17.76
N GLY A 144 2.12 -0.58 17.59
CA GLY A 144 3.23 0.33 17.91
C GLY A 144 3.60 0.31 19.39
N PHE A 145 2.63 0.21 20.29
CA PHE A 145 2.86 0.12 21.72
C PHE A 145 3.66 -1.13 22.10
N PHE A 146 3.23 -2.31 21.63
CA PHE A 146 3.92 -3.56 21.95
C PHE A 146 5.33 -3.61 21.32
N VAL A 147 5.50 -3.15 20.09
CA VAL A 147 6.80 -3.05 19.45
C VAL A 147 7.72 -2.09 20.21
N ALA A 148 7.25 -0.89 20.53
CA ALA A 148 8.10 0.14 21.12
C ALA A 148 8.37 -0.08 22.61
N LYS A 149 7.37 -0.54 23.39
CA LYS A 149 7.47 -0.70 24.86
C LYS A 149 8.22 -1.97 25.24
N PHE A 150 7.87 -3.10 24.59
CA PHE A 150 8.42 -4.40 24.95
C PHE A 150 9.55 -4.84 24.02
N LYS A 151 9.93 -4.01 23.04
CA LYS A 151 10.98 -4.35 22.07
C LYS A 151 10.71 -5.64 21.31
N LEU A 152 9.45 -6.00 21.14
CA LEU A 152 9.05 -7.17 20.39
C LEU A 152 9.30 -6.94 18.87
N HIS A 153 9.70 -8.00 18.21
CA HIS A 153 9.86 -7.92 16.76
C HIS A 153 8.51 -7.59 16.08
N PRO A 154 8.44 -6.58 15.20
CA PRO A 154 7.19 -6.15 14.56
C PRO A 154 6.40 -7.28 13.92
N PHE A 155 7.08 -8.24 13.29
CA PHE A 155 6.46 -9.40 12.67
C PHE A 155 5.59 -10.21 13.66
N ILE A 156 6.08 -10.46 14.89
CA ILE A 156 5.36 -11.27 15.89
C ILE A 156 4.12 -10.51 16.38
N VAL A 157 4.25 -9.21 16.65
CA VAL A 157 3.14 -8.38 17.11
C VAL A 157 2.06 -8.29 16.03
N THR A 158 2.45 -7.99 14.80
CA THR A 158 1.50 -7.79 13.70
C THR A 158 0.88 -9.11 13.21
N LEU A 159 1.58 -10.24 13.31
CA LEU A 159 1.00 -11.56 13.09
C LEU A 159 -0.10 -11.87 14.12
N SER A 160 0.15 -11.56 15.39
CA SER A 160 -0.85 -11.76 16.45
C SER A 160 -2.08 -10.86 16.21
N THR A 161 -1.89 -9.59 15.92
CA THR A 161 -2.99 -8.67 15.64
C THR A 161 -3.71 -8.98 14.33
N GLN A 162 -3.03 -9.58 13.34
CA GLN A 162 -3.66 -10.12 12.14
C GLN A 162 -4.73 -11.18 12.48
N LEU A 163 -4.37 -12.13 13.36
CA LEU A 163 -5.30 -13.17 13.80
C LEU A 163 -6.45 -12.58 14.65
N ILE A 164 -6.14 -11.64 15.54
CA ILE A 164 -7.15 -10.95 16.35
C ILE A 164 -8.12 -10.17 15.44
N ALA A 165 -7.61 -9.39 14.48
CA ALA A 165 -8.45 -8.64 13.56
C ALA A 165 -9.32 -9.56 12.69
N PHE A 166 -8.78 -10.68 12.21
CA PHE A 166 -9.55 -11.67 11.47
C PHE A 166 -10.66 -12.30 12.33
N GLY A 167 -10.34 -12.73 13.56
CA GLY A 167 -11.32 -13.23 14.51
C GLY A 167 -12.40 -12.19 14.82
N ALA A 168 -12.02 -10.93 15.01
CA ALA A 168 -12.94 -9.82 15.22
C ALA A 168 -13.91 -9.63 14.04
N VAL A 169 -13.42 -9.73 12.80
CA VAL A 169 -14.29 -9.68 11.60
C VAL A 169 -15.27 -10.84 11.60
N LEU A 170 -14.81 -12.07 11.86
CA LEU A 170 -15.68 -13.23 11.89
C LEU A 170 -16.78 -13.09 12.96
N MET A 171 -16.42 -12.67 14.17
CA MET A 171 -17.36 -12.43 15.26
C MET A 171 -18.34 -11.28 14.91
N PHE A 172 -17.83 -10.21 14.32
CA PHE A 172 -18.66 -9.08 13.91
C PHE A 172 -19.70 -9.45 12.86
N LEU A 173 -19.33 -10.28 11.88
CA LEU A 173 -20.26 -10.77 10.87
C LEU A 173 -21.30 -11.76 11.42
N MET A 174 -21.08 -12.34 12.62
CA MET A 174 -22.05 -13.22 13.29
C MET A 174 -23.07 -12.44 14.14
N VAL A 175 -22.94 -11.12 14.26
CA VAL A 175 -23.88 -10.28 15.03
C VAL A 175 -25.29 -10.31 14.41
N GLY A 176 -26.28 -10.34 15.24
CA GLY A 176 -27.70 -10.34 14.84
C GLY A 176 -28.05 -11.56 13.99
N ASN A 177 -28.81 -11.36 12.94
CA ASN A 177 -29.28 -12.42 12.02
C ASN A 177 -28.36 -12.59 10.80
N ASN A 178 -27.19 -11.96 10.77
CA ASN A 178 -26.32 -11.99 9.59
C ASN A 178 -25.64 -13.35 9.37
N ASN A 179 -25.46 -14.16 10.42
CA ASN A 179 -24.93 -15.53 10.36
C ASN A 179 -23.63 -15.68 9.54
N GLY A 180 -22.72 -14.70 9.67
CA GLY A 180 -21.45 -14.72 8.95
C GLY A 180 -21.52 -14.39 7.46
N GLN A 181 -22.66 -13.95 6.97
CA GLN A 181 -22.86 -13.60 5.57
C GLN A 181 -22.13 -12.30 5.21
N THR A 182 -21.92 -12.12 3.92
CA THR A 182 -21.36 -10.89 3.36
C THR A 182 -22.30 -9.70 3.59
N LEU A 183 -21.77 -8.60 4.12
CA LEU A 183 -22.50 -7.35 4.24
C LEU A 183 -22.65 -6.74 2.84
N SER A 184 -23.88 -6.47 2.46
CA SER A 184 -24.28 -5.85 1.19
C SER A 184 -25.41 -4.84 1.44
N GLY A 185 -26.00 -4.31 0.39
CA GLY A 185 -27.05 -3.30 0.52
C GLY A 185 -26.50 -1.98 1.08
N LEU A 186 -25.34 -1.53 0.60
CA LEU A 186 -24.75 -0.27 1.03
C LEU A 186 -25.52 0.92 0.48
N ASP A 187 -25.61 1.97 1.29
CA ASP A 187 -26.30 3.21 0.93
C ASP A 187 -25.70 3.84 -0.35
N SER A 188 -26.57 4.37 -1.18
CA SER A 188 -26.17 5.00 -2.44
C SER A 188 -25.30 6.22 -2.23
N SER A 189 -25.51 6.99 -1.15
CA SER A 189 -24.67 8.15 -0.82
C SER A 189 -23.21 7.76 -0.56
N TYR A 190 -22.98 6.63 0.10
CA TYR A 190 -21.63 6.10 0.34
C TYR A 190 -20.96 5.61 -0.95
N THR A 191 -21.70 4.81 -1.73
CA THR A 191 -21.16 4.28 -2.98
C THR A 191 -20.88 5.39 -3.99
N GLU A 192 -21.77 6.39 -4.10
CA GLU A 192 -21.58 7.55 -4.97
C GLU A 192 -20.46 8.47 -4.49
N PHE A 193 -20.28 8.64 -3.16
CA PHE A 193 -19.18 9.41 -2.60
C PHE A 193 -17.81 8.84 -3.01
N ILE A 194 -17.68 7.52 -3.08
CA ILE A 194 -16.42 6.85 -3.42
C ILE A 194 -16.31 6.57 -4.92
N ARG A 195 -17.36 5.94 -5.53
CA ARG A 195 -17.33 5.44 -6.91
C ARG A 195 -17.84 6.43 -7.94
N GLY A 196 -18.52 7.50 -7.50
CA GLY A 196 -19.05 8.50 -8.42
C GLY A 196 -17.97 9.00 -9.38
N SER A 197 -18.35 9.33 -10.60
CA SER A 197 -17.42 9.78 -11.65
C SER A 197 -16.92 11.20 -11.39
N LEU A 198 -15.68 11.44 -11.75
CA LEU A 198 -15.03 12.75 -11.67
C LEU A 198 -15.10 13.45 -13.05
N PHE A 199 -15.64 14.67 -13.11
CA PHE A 199 -15.66 15.51 -14.33
C PHE A 199 -16.19 14.82 -15.60
N SER A 200 -17.28 14.07 -15.53
CA SER A 200 -17.83 13.32 -16.69
C SER A 200 -16.88 12.30 -17.31
N VAL A 201 -15.74 12.07 -16.73
CA VAL A 201 -14.80 11.01 -17.11
C VAL A 201 -15.07 9.80 -16.22
N ALA A 202 -14.93 8.59 -16.76
CA ALA A 202 -15.14 7.33 -16.02
C ALA A 202 -14.10 7.06 -14.91
N VAL A 203 -13.47 8.11 -14.36
CA VAL A 203 -12.50 8.02 -13.26
C VAL A 203 -13.25 8.18 -11.94
N PRO A 204 -13.18 7.19 -11.02
CA PRO A 204 -13.85 7.27 -9.73
C PRO A 204 -13.27 8.36 -8.82
N LYS A 205 -14.13 8.98 -7.99
CA LYS A 205 -13.75 10.05 -7.04
C LYS A 205 -12.64 9.65 -6.09
N TYR A 206 -12.57 8.39 -5.66
CA TYR A 206 -11.52 7.93 -4.75
C TYR A 206 -10.10 8.03 -5.33
N VAL A 207 -9.94 8.14 -6.65
CA VAL A 207 -8.64 8.40 -7.28
C VAL A 207 -8.10 9.76 -6.84
N LEU A 208 -8.97 10.79 -6.82
CA LEU A 208 -8.61 12.11 -6.30
C LEU A 208 -8.28 12.07 -4.81
N TYR A 209 -9.10 11.35 -4.01
CA TYR A 209 -8.87 11.24 -2.57
C TYR A 209 -7.51 10.59 -2.26
N SER A 210 -7.17 9.52 -2.98
CA SER A 210 -5.87 8.85 -2.84
C SER A 210 -4.71 9.73 -3.31
N ALA A 211 -4.90 10.54 -4.35
CA ALA A 211 -3.89 11.50 -4.80
C ALA A 211 -3.63 12.58 -3.74
N VAL A 212 -4.68 13.17 -3.17
CA VAL A 212 -4.56 14.15 -2.08
C VAL A 212 -3.87 13.53 -0.88
N LEU A 213 -4.28 12.31 -0.48
CA LEU A 213 -3.66 11.59 0.63
C LEU A 213 -2.17 11.31 0.37
N THR A 214 -1.82 10.97 -0.86
CA THR A 214 -0.41 10.75 -1.26
C THR A 214 0.43 12.02 -1.10
N VAL A 215 -0.12 13.18 -1.48
CA VAL A 215 0.54 14.47 -1.28
C VAL A 215 0.68 14.78 0.22
N LEU A 216 -0.35 14.54 1.01
CA LEU A 216 -0.28 14.71 2.47
C LEU A 216 0.80 13.82 3.08
N MET A 217 0.86 12.54 2.71
CA MET A 217 1.89 11.61 3.17
C MET A 217 3.29 12.03 2.70
N TRP A 218 3.42 12.57 1.49
CA TRP A 218 4.68 13.14 1.03
C TRP A 218 5.14 14.31 1.89
N VAL A 219 4.22 15.21 2.28
CA VAL A 219 4.52 16.31 3.21
C VAL A 219 4.93 15.74 4.58
N VAL A 220 4.18 14.78 5.12
CA VAL A 220 4.49 14.15 6.42
C VAL A 220 5.90 13.55 6.42
N TRP A 221 6.25 12.77 5.39
CA TRP A 221 7.55 12.10 5.33
C TRP A 221 8.72 13.08 5.11
N ASN A 222 8.56 14.06 4.19
CA ASN A 222 9.68 14.87 3.72
C ASN A 222 9.79 16.23 4.39
N LYS A 223 8.68 16.79 4.89
CA LYS A 223 8.63 18.18 5.37
C LYS A 223 8.45 18.30 6.88
N THR A 224 8.03 17.24 7.58
CA THR A 224 7.78 17.31 9.02
C THR A 224 8.96 16.79 9.85
N LYS A 225 9.00 17.19 11.13
CA LYS A 225 9.92 16.62 12.13
C LYS A 225 9.65 15.13 12.38
N PHE A 226 8.38 14.71 12.23
CA PHE A 226 7.97 13.32 12.40
C PHE A 226 8.63 12.41 11.35
N GLY A 227 8.54 12.76 10.07
CA GLY A 227 9.17 12.00 9.00
C GLY A 227 10.69 11.90 9.18
N LYS A 228 11.37 13.02 9.53
CA LYS A 228 12.81 13.00 9.79
C LYS A 228 13.18 12.06 10.94
N ARG A 229 12.38 12.04 12.04
CA ARG A 229 12.58 11.12 13.17
C ARG A 229 12.36 9.66 12.74
N MET A 230 11.33 9.39 11.95
CA MET A 230 11.05 8.06 11.39
C MET A 230 12.26 7.51 10.62
N PHE A 231 12.83 8.27 9.69
CA PHE A 231 14.03 7.87 8.93
C PHE A 231 15.25 7.71 9.83
N ALA A 232 15.45 8.57 10.82
CA ALA A 232 16.56 8.48 11.76
C ALA A 232 16.48 7.21 12.62
N VAL A 233 15.31 6.92 13.19
CA VAL A 233 15.07 5.70 13.99
C VAL A 233 15.25 4.45 13.13
N GLY A 234 14.71 4.44 11.92
CA GLY A 234 14.84 3.32 11.00
C GLY A 234 16.28 3.09 10.48
N SER A 235 17.09 4.13 10.44
CA SER A 235 18.51 4.00 10.05
C SER A 235 19.36 3.42 11.17
N ASN A 236 19.18 3.91 12.40
CA ASN A 236 19.85 3.41 13.61
C ASN A 236 19.11 3.90 14.86
N GLU A 237 18.41 2.99 15.53
CA GLU A 237 17.62 3.31 16.72
C GLU A 237 18.46 3.87 17.87
N GLU A 238 19.64 3.29 18.13
CA GLU A 238 20.51 3.72 19.22
C GLU A 238 21.10 5.11 18.96
N ALA A 239 21.57 5.37 17.74
CA ALA A 239 22.06 6.70 17.37
C ALA A 239 20.95 7.75 17.44
N ALA A 240 19.73 7.41 17.02
CA ALA A 240 18.57 8.30 17.14
C ALA A 240 18.27 8.61 18.61
N ARG A 241 18.34 7.62 19.51
CA ARG A 241 18.11 7.79 20.96
C ARG A 241 19.16 8.71 21.58
N ILE A 242 20.43 8.51 21.29
CA ILE A 242 21.54 9.36 21.76
C ILE A 242 21.38 10.79 21.25
N SER A 243 20.84 10.96 20.04
CA SER A 243 20.52 12.27 19.45
C SER A 243 19.25 12.94 20.06
N GLY A 244 18.67 12.39 21.12
CA GLY A 244 17.51 12.94 21.82
C GLY A 244 16.16 12.69 21.13
N ILE A 245 16.09 11.78 20.16
CA ILE A 245 14.83 11.41 19.50
C ILE A 245 14.05 10.44 20.43
N ASN A 246 12.79 10.79 20.71
CA ASN A 246 11.90 9.87 21.42
C ASN A 246 11.49 8.73 20.47
N VAL A 247 12.23 7.61 20.59
CA VAL A 247 12.02 6.41 19.78
C VAL A 247 10.64 5.81 20.00
N PHE A 248 10.20 5.70 21.28
CA PHE A 248 8.88 5.17 21.60
C PHE A 248 7.76 5.91 20.89
N ALA A 249 7.71 7.25 21.03
CA ALA A 249 6.68 8.06 20.40
C ALA A 249 6.76 8.01 18.86
N THR A 250 7.98 7.87 18.30
CA THR A 250 8.17 7.77 16.85
C THR A 250 7.63 6.45 16.31
N VAL A 251 7.96 5.33 16.93
CA VAL A 251 7.48 3.99 16.53
C VAL A 251 5.98 3.90 16.65
N VAL A 252 5.42 4.25 17.83
CA VAL A 252 3.95 4.26 18.03
C VAL A 252 3.27 5.15 17.00
N GLY A 253 3.78 6.36 16.76
CA GLY A 253 3.20 7.28 15.80
C GLY A 253 3.19 6.74 14.36
N VAL A 254 4.22 6.01 13.95
CA VAL A 254 4.28 5.40 12.59
C VAL A 254 3.25 4.29 12.45
N PHE A 255 3.11 3.41 13.45
CA PHE A 255 2.09 2.36 13.43
C PHE A 255 0.67 2.91 13.50
N VAL A 256 0.43 3.98 14.29
CA VAL A 256 -0.87 4.68 14.34
C VAL A 256 -1.21 5.29 12.98
N LEU A 257 -0.25 5.97 12.34
CA LEU A 257 -0.44 6.53 11.02
C LEU A 257 -0.69 5.42 9.98
N ALA A 258 0.03 4.32 10.05
CA ALA A 258 -0.16 3.16 9.19
C ALA A 258 -1.58 2.58 9.36
N GLY A 259 -2.02 2.35 10.61
CA GLY A 259 -3.37 1.89 10.91
C GLY A 259 -4.46 2.85 10.39
N ALA A 260 -4.26 4.16 10.52
CA ALA A 260 -5.16 5.16 9.94
C ALA A 260 -5.26 5.00 8.41
N MET A 261 -4.14 4.74 7.71
CA MET A 261 -4.13 4.48 6.27
C MET A 261 -4.86 3.19 5.90
N TYR A 262 -4.78 2.16 6.76
CA TYR A 262 -5.55 0.92 6.57
C TYR A 262 -7.06 1.18 6.74
N GLY A 263 -7.44 2.05 7.68
CA GLY A 263 -8.82 2.52 7.85
C GLY A 263 -9.35 3.23 6.60
N VAL A 264 -8.57 4.13 6.01
CA VAL A 264 -8.91 4.79 4.74
C VAL A 264 -9.06 3.76 3.61
N THR A 265 -8.13 2.80 3.52
CA THR A 265 -8.22 1.74 2.50
C THR A 265 -9.48 0.91 2.68
N GLY A 266 -9.83 0.51 3.91
CA GLY A 266 -11.03 -0.27 4.20
C GLY A 266 -12.31 0.48 3.83
N PHE A 267 -12.38 1.76 4.16
CA PHE A 267 -13.49 2.62 3.77
C PHE A 267 -13.64 2.72 2.23
N ILE A 268 -12.55 2.90 1.50
CA ILE A 268 -12.58 2.93 0.04
C ILE A 268 -13.01 1.57 -0.52
N GLU A 269 -12.45 0.46 -0.03
CA GLU A 269 -12.69 -0.89 -0.55
C GLU A 269 -14.13 -1.35 -0.30
N GLY A 270 -14.72 -1.04 0.86
CA GLY A 270 -16.12 -1.34 1.16
C GLY A 270 -17.08 -0.78 0.10
N ALA A 271 -16.94 0.51 -0.23
CA ALA A 271 -17.75 1.14 -1.27
C ALA A 271 -17.36 0.67 -2.68
N ARG A 272 -16.05 0.46 -2.95
CA ARG A 272 -15.55 0.06 -4.27
C ARG A 272 -16.11 -1.30 -4.69
N ILE A 273 -16.13 -2.26 -3.78
CA ILE A 273 -16.66 -3.60 -4.00
C ILE A 273 -18.19 -3.62 -3.82
N ALA A 274 -18.76 -2.64 -3.10
CA ALA A 274 -20.15 -2.56 -2.66
C ALA A 274 -20.59 -3.74 -1.77
N SER A 275 -19.63 -4.39 -1.12
CA SER A 275 -19.87 -5.47 -0.19
C SER A 275 -18.65 -5.72 0.69
N CYS A 276 -18.84 -6.37 1.84
CA CYS A 276 -17.77 -6.70 2.76
C CYS A 276 -17.95 -8.10 3.32
N SER A 277 -16.87 -8.88 3.34
CA SER A 277 -16.88 -10.27 3.83
C SER A 277 -15.64 -10.53 4.69
N ALA A 278 -15.57 -11.71 5.30
CA ALA A 278 -14.40 -12.15 6.05
C ALA A 278 -13.10 -12.19 5.21
N ASN A 279 -13.24 -12.29 3.88
CA ASN A 279 -12.10 -12.30 2.96
C ASN A 279 -11.71 -10.90 2.45
N THR A 280 -12.44 -9.85 2.83
CA THR A 280 -12.06 -8.48 2.46
C THR A 280 -10.68 -8.16 3.03
N GLY A 281 -9.80 -7.62 2.20
CA GLY A 281 -8.42 -7.30 2.60
C GLY A 281 -7.44 -8.49 2.60
N LEU A 282 -7.87 -9.70 2.19
CA LEU A 282 -7.00 -10.87 2.11
C LEU A 282 -5.81 -10.61 1.17
N THR A 283 -4.59 -10.85 1.66
CA THR A 283 -3.30 -10.65 0.96
C THR A 283 -2.95 -9.20 0.60
N TYR A 284 -3.72 -8.20 1.06
CA TYR A 284 -3.42 -6.78 0.76
C TYR A 284 -2.10 -6.33 1.38
N GLU A 285 -1.73 -6.86 2.54
CA GLU A 285 -0.43 -6.63 3.17
C GLU A 285 0.72 -7.09 2.26
N SER A 286 0.57 -8.25 1.65
CA SER A 286 1.60 -8.79 0.73
C SER A 286 1.77 -7.94 -0.52
N ASP A 287 0.64 -7.49 -1.12
CA ASP A 287 0.65 -6.58 -2.26
C ASP A 287 1.31 -5.24 -1.89
N ALA A 288 0.99 -4.70 -0.71
CA ALA A 288 1.55 -3.43 -0.23
C ALA A 288 3.05 -3.52 0.03
N ILE A 289 3.51 -4.61 0.68
CA ILE A 289 4.92 -4.88 0.93
C ILE A 289 5.68 -4.98 -0.41
N ALA A 290 5.17 -5.80 -1.34
CA ALA A 290 5.77 -5.95 -2.66
C ALA A 290 5.90 -4.60 -3.39
N ALA A 291 4.82 -3.80 -3.39
CA ALA A 291 4.81 -2.48 -4.00
C ALA A 291 5.83 -1.54 -3.38
N CYS A 292 5.96 -1.52 -2.04
CA CYS A 292 6.96 -0.72 -1.34
C CYS A 292 8.39 -1.10 -1.73
N VAL A 293 8.69 -2.39 -1.80
CA VAL A 293 10.03 -2.89 -2.15
C VAL A 293 10.37 -2.62 -3.61
N ILE A 294 9.43 -2.88 -4.53
CA ILE A 294 9.56 -2.51 -5.95
C ILE A 294 9.79 -1.00 -6.07
N GLY A 295 9.09 -0.21 -5.27
CA GLY A 295 9.23 1.24 -5.16
C GLY A 295 10.52 1.73 -4.49
N GLY A 296 11.37 0.83 -4.00
CA GLY A 296 12.67 1.15 -3.42
C GLY A 296 12.65 1.53 -1.94
N VAL A 297 11.62 1.14 -1.21
CA VAL A 297 11.64 1.17 0.26
C VAL A 297 12.45 -0.03 0.74
N SER A 298 13.46 0.19 1.57
CA SER A 298 14.39 -0.86 1.99
C SER A 298 13.94 -1.59 3.24
N PHE A 299 14.00 -2.91 3.23
CA PHE A 299 13.77 -3.74 4.42
C PHE A 299 14.80 -3.55 5.54
N VAL A 300 15.99 -3.06 5.21
CA VAL A 300 17.01 -2.72 6.22
C VAL A 300 16.60 -1.49 7.02
N GLY A 301 15.63 -0.72 6.52
CA GLY A 301 15.13 0.49 7.15
C GLY A 301 15.87 1.76 6.73
N GLY A 302 15.42 2.90 7.25
CA GLY A 302 16.03 4.22 7.09
C GLY A 302 15.97 4.80 5.68
N THR A 303 15.43 4.09 4.69
CA THR A 303 15.34 4.58 3.31
C THR A 303 13.98 4.25 2.68
N GLY A 304 13.43 5.20 1.94
CA GLY A 304 12.17 5.07 1.23
C GLY A 304 11.72 6.39 0.61
N ASN A 305 10.85 6.31 -0.38
CA ASN A 305 10.32 7.48 -1.07
C ASN A 305 8.85 7.25 -1.45
N ILE A 306 7.99 8.20 -1.14
CA ILE A 306 6.56 8.17 -1.48
C ILE A 306 6.36 8.02 -3.00
N GLY A 307 7.10 8.75 -3.82
CA GLY A 307 7.02 8.61 -5.29
C GLY A 307 7.39 7.20 -5.76
N GLY A 308 8.37 6.57 -5.11
CA GLY A 308 8.71 5.16 -5.34
C GLY A 308 7.55 4.22 -5.02
N ILE A 309 6.88 4.41 -3.85
CA ILE A 309 5.73 3.59 -3.46
C ILE A 309 4.60 3.72 -4.50
N VAL A 310 4.30 4.94 -4.95
CA VAL A 310 3.28 5.18 -6.01
C VAL A 310 3.61 4.38 -7.27
N ILE A 311 4.85 4.47 -7.74
CA ILE A 311 5.32 3.72 -8.91
C ILE A 311 5.24 2.21 -8.65
N GLY A 312 5.65 1.75 -7.49
CA GLY A 312 5.60 0.33 -7.12
C GLY A 312 4.17 -0.24 -7.13
N VAL A 313 3.21 0.48 -6.54
CA VAL A 313 1.78 0.09 -6.58
C VAL A 313 1.28 0.08 -8.02
N LEU A 314 1.57 1.12 -8.81
CA LEU A 314 1.17 1.21 -10.20
C LEU A 314 1.69 0.03 -11.04
N LEU A 315 2.98 -0.27 -10.92
CA LEU A 315 3.61 -1.36 -11.65
C LEU A 315 3.02 -2.72 -11.26
N LEU A 316 2.75 -2.93 -9.98
CA LEU A 316 2.15 -4.17 -9.50
C LEU A 316 0.72 -4.34 -10.04
N GLN A 317 -0.11 -3.28 -10.01
CA GLN A 317 -1.45 -3.32 -10.56
C GLN A 317 -1.44 -3.50 -12.08
N LEU A 318 -0.49 -2.89 -12.77
CA LEU A 318 -0.32 -3.05 -14.21
C LEU A 318 -0.05 -4.52 -14.58
N ILE A 319 0.80 -5.22 -13.82
CA ILE A 319 1.05 -6.66 -14.01
C ILE A 319 -0.23 -7.46 -13.76
N PHE A 320 -0.94 -7.22 -12.65
CA PHE A 320 -2.11 -8.02 -12.29
C PHE A 320 -3.26 -7.82 -13.27
N VAL A 321 -3.53 -6.58 -13.69
CA VAL A 321 -4.51 -6.31 -14.74
C VAL A 321 -4.09 -7.00 -16.05
N GLY A 322 -2.82 -6.91 -16.41
CA GLY A 322 -2.30 -7.56 -17.61
C GLY A 322 -2.43 -9.09 -17.57
N LEU A 323 -2.13 -9.73 -16.45
CA LEU A 323 -2.30 -11.17 -16.26
C LEU A 323 -3.78 -11.59 -16.35
N ASN A 324 -4.69 -10.75 -15.86
CA ASN A 324 -6.13 -10.98 -16.03
C ASN A 324 -6.54 -10.93 -17.53
N PHE A 325 -5.98 -10.01 -18.30
CA PHE A 325 -6.20 -9.97 -19.77
C PHE A 325 -5.67 -11.21 -20.51
N LEU A 326 -4.64 -11.86 -19.96
CA LEU A 326 -4.13 -13.14 -20.46
C LEU A 326 -4.93 -14.34 -19.93
N SER A 327 -6.06 -14.10 -19.23
CA SER A 327 -6.91 -15.14 -18.65
C SER A 327 -6.17 -16.08 -17.68
N VAL A 328 -5.15 -15.57 -17.00
CA VAL A 328 -4.43 -16.31 -15.95
C VAL A 328 -5.38 -16.54 -14.78
N SER A 329 -5.48 -17.80 -14.32
CA SER A 329 -6.37 -18.15 -13.21
C SER A 329 -6.03 -17.42 -11.92
N ALA A 330 -7.04 -17.13 -11.09
CA ALA A 330 -6.85 -16.47 -9.80
C ALA A 330 -5.84 -17.23 -8.91
N ASN A 331 -5.84 -18.57 -8.95
CA ASN A 331 -4.91 -19.38 -8.18
C ASN A 331 -3.44 -19.17 -8.64
N MET A 332 -3.21 -19.07 -9.94
CA MET A 332 -1.87 -18.80 -10.47
C MET A 332 -1.39 -17.38 -10.13
N LEU A 333 -2.32 -16.42 -9.99
CA LEU A 333 -1.95 -15.07 -9.54
C LEU A 333 -1.29 -15.08 -8.17
N TYR A 334 -1.70 -15.95 -7.23
CA TYR A 334 -1.03 -16.08 -5.92
C TYR A 334 0.41 -16.58 -6.06
N VAL A 335 0.66 -17.53 -6.95
CA VAL A 335 2.02 -18.05 -7.22
C VAL A 335 2.90 -16.93 -7.80
N ILE A 336 2.37 -16.19 -8.78
CA ILE A 336 3.09 -15.08 -9.42
C ILE A 336 3.36 -13.97 -8.41
N LYS A 337 2.39 -13.62 -7.55
CA LYS A 337 2.58 -12.65 -6.45
C LYS A 337 3.73 -13.06 -5.54
N GLY A 338 3.71 -14.30 -5.06
CA GLY A 338 4.79 -14.82 -4.21
C GLY A 338 6.16 -14.75 -4.88
N ALA A 339 6.25 -15.12 -6.16
CA ALA A 339 7.49 -15.07 -6.92
C ALA A 339 8.00 -13.62 -7.09
N ILE A 340 7.10 -12.65 -7.36
CA ILE A 340 7.45 -11.23 -7.48
C ILE A 340 7.99 -10.70 -6.14
N ILE A 341 7.33 -11.01 -5.02
CA ILE A 341 7.77 -10.58 -3.68
C ILE A 341 9.16 -11.14 -3.38
N LEU A 342 9.35 -12.45 -3.60
CA LEU A 342 10.64 -13.10 -3.34
C LEU A 342 11.76 -12.49 -4.20
N ALA A 343 11.51 -12.28 -5.49
CA ALA A 343 12.48 -11.65 -6.39
C ALA A 343 12.80 -10.21 -5.98
N ALA A 344 11.78 -9.42 -5.61
CA ALA A 344 11.96 -8.04 -5.16
C ALA A 344 12.82 -7.97 -3.89
N CYS A 345 12.51 -8.82 -2.90
CA CYS A 345 13.29 -8.92 -1.65
C CYS A 345 14.74 -9.35 -1.90
N ALA A 346 14.94 -10.36 -2.76
CA ALA A 346 16.29 -10.84 -3.09
C ALA A 346 17.14 -9.75 -3.77
N VAL A 347 16.54 -8.97 -4.68
CA VAL A 347 17.22 -7.85 -5.35
C VAL A 347 17.54 -6.72 -4.37
N ASP A 348 16.63 -6.39 -3.45
CA ASP A 348 16.90 -5.37 -2.43
C ASP A 348 18.05 -5.77 -1.50
N MET A 349 18.00 -6.97 -0.94
CA MET A 349 19.04 -7.48 -0.03
C MET A 349 20.42 -7.56 -0.69
N ARG A 350 20.50 -7.89 -1.98
CA ARG A 350 21.77 -7.94 -2.72
C ARG A 350 22.52 -6.60 -2.74
N LYS A 351 21.79 -5.48 -2.76
CA LYS A 351 22.40 -4.13 -2.71
C LYS A 351 23.21 -3.89 -1.44
N TYR A 352 22.84 -4.58 -0.35
CA TYR A 352 23.51 -4.45 0.95
C TYR A 352 24.65 -5.48 1.13
N LEU A 353 24.51 -6.68 0.57
CA LEU A 353 25.58 -7.69 0.61
C LEU A 353 26.83 -7.25 -0.16
N ASN A 354 26.67 -6.51 -1.26
CA ASN A 354 27.79 -6.02 -2.06
C ASN A 354 28.49 -4.77 -1.46
N ARG A 355 28.03 -4.24 -0.32
CA ARG A 355 28.64 -3.09 0.37
C ARG A 355 29.52 -3.48 1.57
N ARG A 356 29.54 -4.75 1.91
CA ARG A 356 30.50 -5.36 2.84
C ARG A 356 31.67 -5.96 2.07
#